data_74dced494b3554560f181190d38f7614
#
_entry.id   74dced494b3554560f181190d38f7614
#
_cell.length_a   1.000
_cell.length_b   1.000
_cell.length_c   1.000
_cell.angle_alpha   90.00
_cell.angle_beta   90.00
_cell.angle_gamma   90.00
#
_symmetry.space_group_name_H-M   'P 1'
#
loop_
_entity.id
_entity.type
_entity.pdbx_description
1 polymer ?
#
loop_
_entity_poly.entity_id
_entity_poly.type
_entity_poly.pdbx_seq_one_letter_code
_entity_poly.pdbx_strand_id
1 'polypeptide(L)'
;TCGGVCGSYGYEETDAKDFASWGVDLLKYDYCNAPVDRVEAMERYAKMGRALRATNRSIVYSVCEWGQREPWKWAKQVGGHLWRVSGDIGDIWYRDGNRVGGLHGILNILEINAPLSEYAGPSGWNDPDMLVVGIDGKSMSIGYESEGCTQEQYKSHFSLWCMMAVSYTHLT
;
A
#
# COMPACT_ATOMS: atom_id res chain seq x y z
N THR A 1 -1.79 5.32 14.82
CA THR A 1 -1.41 5.85 13.49
C THR A 1 0.09 6.03 13.38
N CYS A 2 0.61 6.17 12.16
CA CYS A 2 2.03 6.47 11.89
C CYS A 2 2.44 7.84 12.47
N GLY A 3 1.50 8.78 12.58
CA GLY A 3 1.72 10.09 13.19
C GLY A 3 1.62 10.12 14.72
N GLY A 4 1.53 8.97 15.38
CA GLY A 4 1.47 8.90 16.85
C GLY A 4 0.14 9.31 17.51
N VAL A 5 -0.88 9.65 16.72
CA VAL A 5 -2.23 9.94 17.23
C VAL A 5 -3.10 8.69 17.22
N CYS A 6 -4.26 8.73 17.88
CA CYS A 6 -5.21 7.63 17.89
C CYS A 6 -5.61 7.23 16.46
N GLY A 7 -5.72 5.91 16.22
CA GLY A 7 -6.25 5.36 14.99
C GLY A 7 -7.62 4.73 15.23
N SER A 8 -8.14 4.07 14.21
CA SER A 8 -9.49 3.46 14.22
C SER A 8 -9.63 2.23 15.11
N TYR A 9 -8.57 1.79 15.79
CA TYR A 9 -8.64 0.60 16.64
C TYR A 9 -9.68 0.77 17.75
N GLY A 10 -10.71 -0.07 17.74
CA GLY A 10 -11.86 0.01 18.64
C GLY A 10 -12.98 0.93 18.17
N TYR A 11 -12.78 1.69 17.08
CA TYR A 11 -13.74 2.64 16.53
C TYR A 11 -14.09 2.34 15.05
N GLU A 12 -13.75 1.15 14.56
CA GLU A 12 -13.83 0.80 13.13
C GLU A 12 -15.24 1.00 12.56
N GLU A 13 -16.29 0.69 13.32
CA GLU A 13 -17.67 0.88 12.85
C GLU A 13 -18.07 2.35 12.75
N THR A 14 -17.62 3.18 13.70
CA THR A 14 -17.87 4.63 13.68
C THR A 14 -17.13 5.26 12.51
N ASP A 15 -15.83 5.01 12.41
CA ASP A 15 -14.98 5.58 11.39
C ASP A 15 -15.42 5.14 9.98
N ALA A 16 -15.85 3.88 9.80
CA ALA A 16 -16.36 3.42 8.52
C ALA A 16 -17.65 4.15 8.10
N LYS A 17 -18.55 4.45 9.04
CA LYS A 17 -19.75 5.27 8.78
C LYS A 17 -19.38 6.70 8.40
N ASP A 18 -18.40 7.28 9.09
CA ASP A 18 -17.92 8.63 8.80
C ASP A 18 -17.28 8.69 7.40
N PHE A 19 -16.39 7.74 7.05
CA PHE A 19 -15.81 7.64 5.71
C PHE A 19 -16.89 7.49 4.64
N ALA A 20 -17.91 6.66 4.86
CA ALA A 20 -19.01 6.52 3.93
C ALA A 20 -19.82 7.82 3.80
N SER A 21 -20.09 8.53 4.90
CA SER A 21 -20.82 9.80 4.90
C SER A 21 -20.07 10.91 4.18
N TRP A 22 -18.75 10.90 4.24
CA TRP A 22 -17.87 11.85 3.52
C TRP A 22 -17.69 11.51 2.04
N GLY A 23 -18.23 10.38 1.58
CA GLY A 23 -18.13 9.97 0.19
C GLY A 23 -16.77 9.39 -0.19
N VAL A 24 -16.03 8.82 0.77
CA VAL A 24 -14.73 8.17 0.52
C VAL A 24 -14.92 6.96 -0.40
N ASP A 25 -14.13 6.87 -1.46
CA ASP A 25 -14.12 5.77 -2.43
C ASP A 25 -12.97 4.78 -2.21
N LEU A 26 -11.88 5.21 -1.59
CA LEU A 26 -10.73 4.38 -1.26
C LEU A 26 -10.26 4.65 0.17
N LEU A 27 -10.09 3.60 0.96
CA LEU A 27 -9.45 3.64 2.27
C LEU A 27 -8.15 2.85 2.23
N LYS A 28 -7.01 3.54 2.33
CA LYS A 28 -5.73 2.92 2.67
C LYS A 28 -5.61 2.84 4.18
N TYR A 29 -5.40 1.65 4.71
CA TYR A 29 -5.40 1.37 6.14
C TYR A 29 -4.03 0.86 6.57
N ASP A 30 -3.25 1.75 7.18
CA ASP A 30 -1.89 1.48 7.63
C ASP A 30 -1.86 0.68 8.94
N TYR A 31 -0.75 -0.02 9.18
CA TYR A 31 -0.55 -0.88 10.35
C TYR A 31 0.52 -0.36 11.32
N CYS A 32 0.70 0.97 11.40
CA CYS A 32 1.70 1.60 12.26
C CYS A 32 1.41 1.37 13.74
N ASN A 33 2.48 1.12 14.52
CA ASN A 33 2.41 0.96 15.97
C ASN A 33 1.43 -0.13 16.44
N ALA A 34 1.30 -1.19 15.65
CA ALA A 34 0.42 -2.31 15.90
C ALA A 34 1.25 -3.60 16.13
N PRO A 35 0.66 -4.63 16.76
CA PRO A 35 1.36 -5.88 17.03
C PRO A 35 1.92 -6.56 15.78
N VAL A 36 3.05 -7.26 15.95
CA VAL A 36 3.74 -7.92 14.83
C VAL A 36 3.11 -9.25 14.41
N ASP A 37 2.22 -9.78 15.22
CA ASP A 37 1.56 -11.06 14.96
C ASP A 37 0.67 -11.02 13.72
N ARG A 38 0.75 -12.05 12.88
CA ARG A 38 -0.01 -12.14 11.63
C ARG A 38 -1.50 -12.35 11.87
N VAL A 39 -1.87 -13.19 12.82
CA VAL A 39 -3.28 -13.51 13.10
C VAL A 39 -3.97 -12.26 13.62
N GLU A 40 -3.32 -11.54 14.54
CA GLU A 40 -3.85 -10.28 15.06
C GLU A 40 -3.97 -9.22 13.97
N ALA A 41 -2.99 -9.13 13.05
CA ALA A 41 -3.09 -8.23 11.91
C ALA A 41 -4.32 -8.55 11.04
N MET A 42 -4.51 -9.82 10.70
CA MET A 42 -5.67 -10.28 9.93
C MET A 42 -7.00 -9.94 10.64
N GLU A 43 -7.08 -10.15 11.95
CA GLU A 43 -8.29 -9.83 12.74
C GLU A 43 -8.62 -8.33 12.71
N ARG A 44 -7.61 -7.47 12.88
CA ARG A 44 -7.78 -6.00 12.81
C ARG A 44 -8.22 -5.54 11.45
N TYR A 45 -7.59 -6.03 10.38
CA TYR A 45 -8.01 -5.74 9.02
C TYR A 45 -9.41 -6.29 8.70
N ALA A 46 -9.73 -7.50 9.17
CA ALA A 46 -11.05 -8.08 9.00
C ALA A 46 -12.15 -7.27 9.71
N LYS A 47 -11.85 -6.68 10.87
CA LYS A 47 -12.80 -5.83 11.61
C LYS A 47 -13.15 -4.58 10.82
N MET A 48 -12.16 -3.84 10.30
CA MET A 48 -12.39 -2.69 9.43
C MET A 48 -13.07 -3.11 8.13
N GLY A 49 -12.66 -4.20 7.49
CA GLY A 49 -13.28 -4.70 6.26
C GLY A 49 -14.77 -5.04 6.44
N ARG A 50 -15.17 -5.61 7.59
CA ARG A 50 -16.59 -5.83 7.93
C ARG A 50 -17.33 -4.52 8.14
N ALA A 51 -16.72 -3.58 8.86
CA ALA A 51 -17.31 -2.27 9.12
C ALA A 51 -17.57 -1.48 7.82
N LEU A 52 -16.61 -1.47 6.89
CA LEU A 52 -16.76 -0.84 5.58
C LEU A 52 -17.92 -1.47 4.78
N ARG A 53 -17.99 -2.79 4.71
CA ARG A 53 -19.09 -3.48 4.02
C ARG A 53 -20.47 -3.17 4.63
N ALA A 54 -20.55 -3.01 5.94
CA ALA A 54 -21.78 -2.69 6.65
C ALA A 54 -22.35 -1.29 6.32
N THR A 55 -21.53 -0.39 5.77
CA THR A 55 -21.99 0.94 5.33
C THR A 55 -22.83 0.91 4.04
N ASN A 56 -22.83 -0.19 3.30
CA ASN A 56 -23.42 -0.33 1.97
C ASN A 56 -22.87 0.63 0.91
N ARG A 57 -21.74 1.30 1.17
CA ARG A 57 -21.01 2.08 0.19
C ARG A 57 -19.87 1.23 -0.41
N SER A 58 -19.68 1.31 -1.72
CA SER A 58 -18.53 0.70 -2.39
C SER A 58 -17.28 1.49 -2.05
N ILE A 59 -16.43 0.94 -1.18
CA ILE A 59 -15.15 1.53 -0.79
C ILE A 59 -14.05 0.53 -1.13
N VAL A 60 -13.07 0.93 -1.94
CA VAL A 60 -11.87 0.15 -2.21
C VAL A 60 -11.03 0.11 -0.93
N TYR A 61 -10.76 -1.09 -0.45
CA TYR A 61 -10.02 -1.29 0.79
C TYR A 61 -8.58 -1.71 0.49
N SER A 62 -7.62 -0.85 0.83
CA SER A 62 -6.19 -1.06 0.63
C SER A 62 -5.51 -1.41 1.95
N VAL A 63 -4.97 -2.63 2.02
CA VAL A 63 -4.23 -3.17 3.17
C VAL A 63 -2.79 -2.71 3.09
N CYS A 64 -2.31 -1.95 4.08
CA CYS A 64 -0.95 -1.43 4.10
C CYS A 64 -0.19 -1.87 5.36
N GLU A 65 0.47 -3.03 5.26
CA GLU A 65 1.35 -3.58 6.30
C GLU A 65 2.77 -3.87 5.76
N TRP A 66 3.10 -3.21 4.63
CA TRP A 66 4.43 -3.19 3.99
C TRP A 66 4.96 -4.57 3.56
N GLY A 67 4.10 -5.54 3.28
CA GLY A 67 4.49 -6.89 2.88
C GLY A 67 5.06 -7.76 4.00
N GLN A 68 5.11 -7.28 5.23
CA GLN A 68 5.81 -7.93 6.34
C GLN A 68 5.18 -9.26 6.78
N ARG A 69 3.87 -9.44 6.51
CA ARG A 69 3.10 -10.62 6.94
C ARG A 69 2.47 -11.33 5.75
N GLU A 70 3.08 -11.17 4.56
CA GLU A 70 2.63 -11.79 3.31
C GLU A 70 1.14 -11.48 2.99
N PRO A 71 0.74 -10.20 2.91
CA PRO A 71 -0.67 -9.81 2.76
C PRO A 71 -1.31 -10.38 1.49
N TRP A 72 -0.55 -10.66 0.45
CA TRP A 72 -1.03 -11.32 -0.77
C TRP A 72 -1.70 -12.68 -0.51
N LYS A 73 -1.35 -13.37 0.59
CA LYS A 73 -1.93 -14.67 0.94
C LYS A 73 -3.27 -14.56 1.67
N TRP A 74 -3.60 -13.41 2.25
CA TRP A 74 -4.76 -13.31 3.14
C TRP A 74 -5.62 -12.03 2.96
N ALA A 75 -5.10 -10.97 2.34
CA ALA A 75 -5.82 -9.69 2.29
C ALA A 75 -7.22 -9.80 1.64
N LYS A 76 -7.40 -10.64 0.62
CA LYS A 76 -8.72 -10.91 0.04
C LYS A 76 -9.72 -11.47 1.07
N GLN A 77 -9.26 -12.33 1.98
CA GLN A 77 -10.11 -12.97 3.00
C GLN A 77 -10.68 -11.95 4.00
N VAL A 78 -9.93 -10.88 4.27
CA VAL A 78 -10.34 -9.81 5.17
C VAL A 78 -11.09 -8.68 4.45
N GLY A 79 -11.32 -8.83 3.14
CA GLY A 79 -12.04 -7.87 2.31
C GLY A 79 -11.15 -6.82 1.66
N GLY A 80 -9.83 -7.02 1.65
CA GLY A 80 -8.89 -6.16 0.93
C GLY A 80 -8.98 -6.33 -0.58
N HIS A 81 -8.92 -5.21 -1.30
CA HIS A 81 -8.88 -5.15 -2.76
C HIS A 81 -7.48 -4.82 -3.28
N LEU A 82 -6.66 -4.19 -2.45
CA LEU A 82 -5.25 -3.88 -2.69
C LEU A 82 -4.44 -4.27 -1.46
N TRP A 83 -3.17 -4.63 -1.64
CA TRP A 83 -2.25 -4.86 -0.54
C TRP A 83 -0.82 -4.49 -0.92
N ARG A 84 -0.19 -3.69 -0.08
CA ARG A 84 1.22 -3.32 -0.22
C ARG A 84 2.10 -4.55 -0.12
N VAL A 85 2.98 -4.72 -1.08
CA VAL A 85 3.88 -5.88 -1.15
C VAL A 85 5.26 -5.60 -0.55
N SER A 86 5.59 -4.34 -0.32
CA SER A 86 6.91 -3.89 0.15
C SER A 86 6.82 -2.73 1.14
N GLY A 87 7.93 -2.34 1.74
CA GLY A 87 8.10 -1.05 2.39
C GLY A 87 7.90 0.11 1.41
N ASP A 88 8.01 1.34 1.92
CA ASP A 88 7.72 2.55 1.15
C ASP A 88 8.74 2.77 0.04
N ILE A 89 8.26 3.29 -1.09
CA ILE A 89 9.09 3.66 -2.24
C ILE A 89 9.83 4.97 -1.98
N GLY A 90 11.09 5.03 -2.41
CA GLY A 90 11.86 6.27 -2.53
C GLY A 90 12.11 6.64 -3.99
N ASP A 91 12.48 7.89 -4.23
CA ASP A 91 12.94 8.36 -5.53
C ASP A 91 14.37 7.87 -5.81
N ILE A 92 14.49 6.57 -5.96
CA ILE A 92 15.75 5.82 -6.10
C ILE A 92 15.53 4.75 -7.16
N TRP A 93 16.43 4.66 -8.14
CA TRP A 93 16.29 3.64 -9.18
C TRP A 93 16.51 2.23 -8.64
N TYR A 94 17.64 2.01 -7.97
CA TYR A 94 18.00 0.75 -7.32
C TYR A 94 18.86 1.03 -6.10
N ARG A 95 18.71 0.23 -5.08
CA ARG A 95 19.51 0.33 -3.87
C ARG A 95 20.12 -1.02 -3.51
N ASP A 96 21.45 -1.04 -3.40
CA ASP A 96 22.20 -2.17 -2.86
C ASP A 96 22.13 -2.18 -1.33
N GLY A 97 22.05 -3.37 -0.75
CA GLY A 97 22.26 -3.60 0.67
C GLY A 97 21.17 -3.06 1.61
N ASN A 98 21.59 -2.78 2.84
CA ASN A 98 20.68 -2.41 3.94
C ASN A 98 19.94 -1.09 3.69
N ARG A 99 18.64 -1.13 3.90
CA ARG A 99 17.69 -0.03 3.77
C ARG A 99 17.99 1.07 4.78
N VAL A 100 18.43 2.24 4.33
CA VAL A 100 18.47 3.42 5.17
C VAL A 100 17.07 4.03 5.18
N GLY A 101 16.46 4.14 6.35
CA GLY A 101 15.12 4.70 6.51
C GLY A 101 13.96 3.84 5.97
N GLY A 102 14.20 2.57 5.60
CA GLY A 102 13.14 1.65 5.16
C GLY A 102 12.64 1.85 3.73
N LEU A 103 13.15 2.82 2.97
CA LEU A 103 12.74 3.08 1.60
C LEU A 103 13.33 2.07 0.60
N HIS A 104 12.52 1.69 -0.39
CA HIS A 104 12.91 0.83 -1.50
C HIS A 104 13.13 1.65 -2.77
N GLY A 105 14.09 1.23 -3.61
CA GLY A 105 14.20 1.71 -4.97
C GLY A 105 13.13 1.07 -5.89
N ILE A 106 12.93 1.67 -7.04
CA ILE A 106 11.95 1.24 -8.05
C ILE A 106 12.19 -0.21 -8.47
N LEU A 107 13.44 -0.58 -8.80
CA LEU A 107 13.77 -1.95 -9.20
C LEU A 107 13.68 -2.93 -8.04
N ASN A 108 13.98 -2.51 -6.81
CA ASN A 108 13.80 -3.38 -5.65
C ASN A 108 12.34 -3.78 -5.45
N ILE A 109 11.40 -2.85 -5.65
CA ILE A 109 9.97 -3.15 -5.58
C ILE A 109 9.54 -4.06 -6.73
N LEU A 110 10.06 -3.83 -7.94
CA LEU A 110 9.81 -4.72 -9.08
C LEU A 110 10.23 -6.16 -8.77
N GLU A 111 11.44 -6.35 -8.23
CA GLU A 111 11.97 -7.67 -7.84
C GLU A 111 11.10 -8.36 -6.76
N ILE A 112 10.58 -7.59 -5.80
CA ILE A 112 9.67 -8.09 -4.77
C ILE A 112 8.31 -8.48 -5.37
N ASN A 113 7.77 -7.66 -6.27
CA ASN A 113 6.42 -7.84 -6.82
C ASN A 113 6.35 -8.90 -7.92
N ALA A 114 7.38 -9.06 -8.74
CA ALA A 114 7.37 -9.96 -9.90
C ALA A 114 6.96 -11.41 -9.57
N PRO A 115 7.49 -12.06 -8.52
CA PRO A 115 7.10 -13.42 -8.14
C PRO A 115 5.68 -13.52 -7.56
N LEU A 116 5.01 -12.40 -7.27
CA LEU A 116 3.69 -12.36 -6.64
C LEU A 116 2.55 -12.22 -7.65
N SER A 117 2.82 -12.33 -8.94
CA SER A 117 1.83 -12.14 -10.00
C SER A 117 0.61 -13.09 -9.88
N GLU A 118 0.81 -14.29 -9.38
CA GLU A 118 -0.27 -15.27 -9.18
C GLU A 118 -1.34 -14.83 -8.17
N TYR A 119 -1.01 -13.92 -7.25
CA TYR A 119 -1.95 -13.42 -6.24
C TYR A 119 -2.81 -12.27 -6.76
N ALA A 120 -2.37 -11.59 -7.82
CA ALA A 120 -3.10 -10.49 -8.44
C ALA A 120 -4.17 -11.03 -9.41
N GLY A 121 -5.32 -10.36 -9.45
CA GLY A 121 -6.40 -10.74 -10.36
C GLY A 121 -7.73 -10.10 -9.97
N PRO A 122 -8.84 -10.47 -10.62
CA PRO A 122 -10.14 -9.93 -10.28
C PRO A 122 -10.42 -9.97 -8.78
N SER A 123 -10.89 -8.87 -8.24
CA SER A 123 -11.16 -8.63 -6.81
C SER A 123 -9.96 -8.41 -5.87
N GLY A 124 -8.72 -8.38 -6.37
CA GLY A 124 -7.60 -8.04 -5.48
C GLY A 124 -6.24 -7.99 -6.17
N TRP A 125 -5.44 -6.96 -5.85
CA TRP A 125 -4.22 -6.63 -6.59
C TRP A 125 -3.05 -6.34 -5.66
N ASN A 126 -1.86 -6.76 -6.09
CA ASN A 126 -0.61 -6.34 -5.48
C ASN A 126 -0.43 -4.83 -5.65
N ASP A 127 -0.05 -4.15 -4.59
CA ASP A 127 0.22 -2.71 -4.60
C ASP A 127 1.73 -2.48 -4.46
N PRO A 128 2.42 -2.05 -5.53
CA PRO A 128 3.86 -1.76 -5.51
C PRO A 128 4.18 -0.38 -4.92
N ASP A 129 3.22 0.30 -4.31
CA ASP A 129 3.28 1.67 -3.85
C ASP A 129 3.10 2.72 -4.97
N MET A 130 3.11 3.98 -4.56
CA MET A 130 2.79 5.12 -5.42
C MET A 130 3.87 5.41 -6.47
N LEU A 131 3.52 6.24 -7.44
CA LEU A 131 4.47 6.82 -8.38
C LEU A 131 5.31 7.91 -7.70
N VAL A 132 6.62 7.90 -7.96
CA VAL A 132 7.57 8.93 -7.52
C VAL A 132 8.11 9.78 -8.69
N VAL A 133 7.39 9.80 -9.80
CA VAL A 133 7.77 10.56 -11.01
C VAL A 133 7.80 12.05 -10.71
N GLY A 134 8.94 12.70 -10.97
CA GLY A 134 9.11 14.16 -10.82
C GLY A 134 9.35 14.63 -9.40
N ILE A 135 9.69 13.74 -8.46
CA ILE A 135 10.09 14.13 -7.09
C ILE A 135 11.47 14.80 -7.09
N ASP A 136 12.34 14.49 -8.05
CA ASP A 136 13.65 15.10 -8.27
C ASP A 136 14.55 15.08 -7.02
N GLY A 137 14.62 13.91 -6.37
CA GLY A 137 15.42 13.69 -5.16
C GLY A 137 14.86 14.30 -3.88
N LYS A 138 13.78 15.05 -3.97
CA LYS A 138 13.08 15.60 -2.80
C LYS A 138 12.26 14.52 -2.14
N SER A 139 12.77 13.96 -1.07
CA SER A 139 12.10 12.87 -0.36
C SER A 139 10.74 13.30 0.19
N MET A 140 9.76 12.38 0.11
CA MET A 140 8.51 12.51 0.85
C MET A 140 8.69 12.19 2.35
N SER A 141 9.84 11.63 2.74
CA SER A 141 10.19 11.35 4.14
C SER A 141 11.13 12.43 4.65
N ILE A 142 10.78 13.05 5.77
CA ILE A 142 11.59 14.10 6.40
C ILE A 142 13.02 13.59 6.66
N GLY A 143 14.01 14.30 6.12
CA GLY A 143 15.43 14.04 6.35
C GLY A 143 16.07 13.03 5.40
N TYR A 144 15.39 12.61 4.34
CA TYR A 144 15.97 11.75 3.31
C TYR A 144 16.07 12.52 1.97
N GLU A 145 17.26 12.77 1.52
CA GLU A 145 17.55 13.30 0.18
C GLU A 145 18.23 12.19 -0.64
N SER A 146 17.86 12.06 -1.90
CA SER A 146 18.51 11.23 -2.89
C SER A 146 18.94 12.07 -4.07
N GLU A 147 19.78 11.53 -4.96
CA GLU A 147 20.08 12.19 -6.23
C GLU A 147 18.85 12.24 -7.16
N GLY A 148 17.81 11.48 -6.82
CA GLY A 148 16.63 11.32 -7.64
C GLY A 148 16.86 10.41 -8.85
N CYS A 149 15.77 10.08 -9.51
CA CYS A 149 15.80 9.32 -10.76
C CYS A 149 15.99 10.24 -11.97
N THR A 150 16.65 9.75 -13.02
CA THR A 150 16.73 10.44 -14.31
C THR A 150 15.36 10.44 -15.01
N GLN A 151 15.18 11.29 -16.02
CA GLN A 151 13.94 11.34 -16.82
C GLN A 151 13.63 9.98 -17.50
N GLU A 152 14.64 9.26 -17.95
CA GLU A 152 14.44 7.94 -18.56
C GLU A 152 14.06 6.88 -17.52
N GLN A 153 14.58 6.98 -16.30
CA GLN A 153 14.17 6.13 -15.18
C GLN A 153 12.72 6.43 -14.76
N TYR A 154 12.28 7.69 -14.74
CA TYR A 154 10.89 8.04 -14.48
C TYR A 154 9.93 7.49 -15.54
N LYS A 155 10.29 7.57 -16.84
CA LYS A 155 9.49 6.95 -17.90
C LYS A 155 9.40 5.44 -17.73
N SER A 156 10.50 4.80 -17.39
CA SER A 156 10.56 3.37 -17.12
C SER A 156 9.73 3.01 -15.88
N HIS A 157 9.84 3.77 -14.80
CA HIS A 157 9.05 3.61 -13.60
C HIS A 157 7.54 3.68 -13.90
N PHE A 158 7.10 4.72 -14.60
CA PHE A 158 5.71 4.85 -15.00
C PHE A 158 5.23 3.64 -15.82
N SER A 159 6.01 3.21 -16.81
CA SER A 159 5.68 2.08 -17.67
C SER A 159 5.58 0.77 -16.88
N LEU A 160 6.54 0.52 -15.96
CA LEU A 160 6.54 -0.67 -15.09
C LEU A 160 5.31 -0.68 -14.17
N TRP A 161 4.96 0.46 -13.57
CA TRP A 161 3.78 0.57 -12.71
C TRP A 161 2.49 0.34 -13.48
N CYS A 162 2.38 0.85 -14.71
CA CYS A 162 1.24 0.55 -15.58
C CYS A 162 1.11 -0.96 -15.87
N MET A 163 2.22 -1.68 -15.99
CA MET A 163 2.20 -3.13 -16.24
C MET A 163 1.90 -3.95 -14.96
N MET A 164 2.41 -3.52 -13.81
CA MET A 164 2.24 -4.23 -12.54
C MET A 164 0.92 -3.91 -11.86
N ALA A 165 0.54 -2.65 -11.88
CA ALA A 165 -0.66 -2.13 -11.22
C ALA A 165 -1.87 -2.20 -12.16
N VAL A 166 -2.18 -3.38 -12.66
CA VAL A 166 -3.37 -3.62 -13.50
C VAL A 166 -4.66 -3.14 -12.84
N SER A 167 -4.66 -2.98 -11.51
CA SER A 167 -5.76 -2.42 -10.74
C SER A 167 -6.14 -0.98 -11.14
N TYR A 168 -5.16 -0.14 -11.53
CA TYR A 168 -5.46 1.24 -11.95
C TYR A 168 -5.98 1.33 -13.38
N THR A 169 -5.73 0.31 -14.22
CA THR A 169 -6.16 0.29 -15.62
C THR A 169 -7.56 -0.30 -15.81
N HIS A 170 -8.15 -0.93 -14.79
CA HIS A 170 -9.46 -1.55 -14.84
C HIS A 170 -10.52 -0.83 -13.99
N LEU A 171 -10.23 0.36 -13.47
CA LEU A 171 -11.18 1.22 -12.75
C LEU A 171 -11.89 2.24 -13.66
N THR A 172 -11.75 2.10 -14.99
CA THR A 172 -12.49 2.90 -15.98
C THR A 172 -13.58 2.06 -16.65
#